data_0e2de4c5628ae70d33acee7646872bd4
#
_entry.id   0e2de4c5628ae70d33acee7646872bd4
#
_cell.length_a   1.000
_cell.length_b   1.000
_cell.length_c   1.000
_cell.angle_alpha   90.00
_cell.angle_beta   90.00
_cell.angle_gamma   90.00
#
_symmetry.space_group_name_H-M   'P 1'
#
loop_
_entity.id
_entity.type
_entity.pdbx_description
1 polymer ?
#
loop_
_entity_poly.entity_id
_entity_poly.type
_entity_poly.pdbx_seq_one_letter_code
_entity_poly.pdbx_strand_id
1 'polypeptide(L)'
;MANILKKPIFWLITLPVLAAVIWLFMLPDQANTATVDPVAYRAELQAERDKKDEYMRTNAESPIPDKATFKGLTYFEADPSFRVMAKLEPFPEGKAEKLVIKLTDGTDEIYEKYAHATFTVDNKACRLLVLKFQNSLSVLFQDATSGQQTYGGGRYIDIDLDAVANNQVVIDFNAAYSPYCAYNPSYACPLPPPENKLPVAIKAGEQYVQK
;
A
#
# COMPACT_ATOMS: atom_id res chain seq x y z
N MET A 1 44.09 26.22 28.78
CA MET A 1 43.00 26.10 27.80
C MET A 1 41.98 27.20 28.08
N ALA A 2 41.89 28.21 27.20
CA ALA A 2 41.05 29.38 27.41
C ALA A 2 39.55 29.00 27.38
N ASN A 3 38.79 29.52 28.34
CA ASN A 3 37.38 29.22 28.57
C ASN A 3 36.53 29.86 27.45
N ILE A 4 36.49 29.22 26.28
CA ILE A 4 35.75 29.64 25.05
C ILE A 4 34.24 29.75 25.31
N LEU A 5 33.71 28.92 26.22
CA LEU A 5 32.30 28.88 26.63
C LEU A 5 31.80 30.16 27.34
N LYS A 6 32.71 31.03 27.85
CA LYS A 6 32.33 32.25 28.55
C LYS A 6 32.28 33.50 27.66
N LYS A 7 32.57 33.39 26.36
CA LYS A 7 32.48 34.53 25.44
C LYS A 7 31.07 34.65 24.85
N PRO A 8 30.41 35.81 24.96
CA PRO A 8 29.03 35.98 24.44
C PRO A 8 28.95 35.71 22.92
N ILE A 9 30.02 35.94 22.19
CA ILE A 9 30.12 35.63 20.76
C ILE A 9 29.98 34.12 20.45
N PHE A 10 30.41 33.24 21.35
CA PHE A 10 30.27 31.80 21.20
C PHE A 10 28.77 31.43 21.15
N TRP A 11 27.95 31.99 22.03
CA TRP A 11 26.50 31.71 22.08
C TRP A 11 25.72 32.36 20.92
N LEU A 12 26.21 33.51 20.40
CA LEU A 12 25.62 34.16 19.23
C LEU A 12 25.74 33.32 17.95
N ILE A 13 26.74 32.44 17.86
CA ILE A 13 26.95 31.56 16.70
C ILE A 13 26.38 30.17 16.95
N THR A 14 26.51 29.62 18.16
CA THR A 14 26.10 28.25 18.44
C THR A 14 24.58 28.07 18.54
N LEU A 15 23.87 29.07 19.08
CA LEU A 15 22.40 29.01 19.20
C LEU A 15 21.68 28.97 17.84
N PRO A 16 21.99 29.83 16.85
CA PRO A 16 21.34 29.76 15.54
C PRO A 16 21.73 28.49 14.77
N VAL A 17 22.95 27.97 14.93
CA VAL A 17 23.34 26.69 14.32
C VAL A 17 22.56 25.53 14.93
N LEU A 18 22.43 25.51 16.26
CA LEU A 18 21.64 24.48 16.94
C LEU A 18 20.16 24.56 16.55
N ALA A 19 19.60 25.77 16.45
CA ALA A 19 18.24 26.01 16.01
C ALA A 19 18.03 25.56 14.55
N ALA A 20 18.99 25.83 13.66
CA ALA A 20 18.95 25.39 12.28
C ALA A 20 19.03 23.85 12.16
N VAL A 21 19.85 23.21 12.98
CA VAL A 21 19.94 21.73 13.03
C VAL A 21 18.63 21.14 13.55
N ILE A 22 18.07 21.68 14.63
CA ILE A 22 16.78 21.22 15.16
C ILE A 22 15.66 21.45 14.13
N TRP A 23 15.69 22.57 13.42
CA TRP A 23 14.71 22.88 12.37
C TRP A 23 14.83 21.91 11.19
N LEU A 24 16.05 21.52 10.78
CA LEU A 24 16.29 20.48 9.77
C LEU A 24 15.72 19.12 10.19
N PHE A 25 15.81 18.76 11.47
CA PHE A 25 15.22 17.53 12.00
C PHE A 25 13.70 17.61 12.24
N MET A 26 13.14 18.84 12.31
CA MET A 26 11.70 19.08 12.43
C MET A 26 11.00 19.27 11.08
N LEU A 27 11.75 19.36 9.97
CA LEU A 27 11.13 19.33 8.64
C LEU A 27 10.44 17.98 8.48
N PRO A 28 9.14 17.96 8.15
CA PRO A 28 8.47 16.70 7.86
C PRO A 28 9.23 16.03 6.72
N ASP A 29 9.50 14.74 6.90
CA ASP A 29 10.14 13.93 5.87
C ASP A 29 9.25 13.93 4.62
N GLN A 30 9.56 14.81 3.67
CA GLN A 30 8.79 15.00 2.42
C GLN A 30 9.00 13.82 1.45
N ALA A 31 9.75 12.80 1.87
CA ALA A 31 10.27 11.76 0.98
C ALA A 31 9.38 10.52 0.83
N ASN A 32 8.11 10.56 1.22
CA ASN A 32 7.25 9.36 1.17
C ASN A 32 6.56 9.10 -0.17
N THR A 33 6.63 10.00 -1.14
CA THR A 33 6.10 9.75 -2.49
C THR A 33 7.24 9.39 -3.43
N ALA A 34 7.17 8.22 -4.06
CA ALA A 34 8.10 7.88 -5.13
C ALA A 34 7.86 8.84 -6.30
N THR A 35 8.86 9.71 -6.57
CA THR A 35 8.76 10.73 -7.62
C THR A 35 8.60 10.06 -9.00
N VAL A 36 7.49 10.34 -9.65
CA VAL A 36 7.18 9.87 -11.02
C VAL A 36 6.69 11.06 -11.83
N ASP A 37 6.91 11.02 -13.14
CA ASP A 37 6.22 11.93 -14.05
C ASP A 37 4.71 11.63 -14.02
N PRO A 38 3.85 12.57 -13.57
CA PRO A 38 2.44 12.28 -13.39
C PRO A 38 1.72 11.90 -14.68
N VAL A 39 2.18 12.41 -15.83
CA VAL A 39 1.55 12.12 -17.13
C VAL A 39 1.90 10.71 -17.60
N ALA A 40 3.18 10.38 -17.55
CA ALA A 40 3.65 9.04 -17.91
C ALA A 40 3.05 7.98 -16.98
N TYR A 41 3.03 8.25 -15.69
CA TYR A 41 2.44 7.35 -14.69
C TYR A 41 0.95 7.07 -14.94
N ARG A 42 0.15 8.11 -15.21
CA ARG A 42 -1.28 7.92 -15.51
C ARG A 42 -1.50 7.10 -16.78
N ALA A 43 -0.69 7.32 -17.80
CA ALA A 43 -0.77 6.56 -19.05
C ALA A 43 -0.42 5.08 -18.84
N GLU A 44 0.63 4.79 -18.07
CA GLU A 44 1.02 3.42 -17.72
C GLU A 44 -0.08 2.72 -16.91
N LEU A 45 -0.57 3.37 -15.87
CA LEU A 45 -1.64 2.83 -15.02
C LEU A 45 -2.92 2.58 -15.83
N GLN A 46 -3.27 3.47 -16.77
CA GLN A 46 -4.44 3.27 -17.64
C GLN A 46 -4.25 2.04 -18.53
N ALA A 47 -3.07 1.86 -19.11
CA ALA A 47 -2.77 0.68 -19.91
C ALA A 47 -2.89 -0.63 -19.12
N GLU A 48 -2.49 -0.64 -17.84
CA GLU A 48 -2.67 -1.81 -16.96
C GLU A 48 -4.16 -2.06 -16.63
N ARG A 49 -4.94 -1.01 -16.41
CA ARG A 49 -6.39 -1.09 -16.20
C ARG A 49 -7.10 -1.64 -17.43
N ASP A 50 -6.72 -1.19 -18.62
CA ASP A 50 -7.29 -1.66 -19.91
C ASP A 50 -6.98 -3.15 -20.13
N LYS A 51 -5.75 -3.60 -19.82
CA LYS A 51 -5.38 -5.02 -19.88
C LYS A 51 -6.20 -5.85 -18.89
N LYS A 52 -6.41 -5.35 -17.68
CA LYS A 52 -7.23 -6.03 -16.67
C LYS A 52 -8.69 -6.13 -17.13
N ASP A 53 -9.25 -5.06 -17.68
CA ASP A 53 -10.61 -5.07 -18.24
C ASP A 53 -10.75 -6.06 -19.38
N GLU A 54 -9.78 -6.15 -20.25
CA GLU A 54 -9.75 -7.12 -21.34
C GLU A 54 -9.68 -8.55 -20.81
N TYR A 55 -8.81 -8.81 -19.83
CA TYR A 55 -8.77 -10.10 -19.13
C TYR A 55 -10.13 -10.45 -18.52
N MET A 56 -10.75 -9.52 -17.77
CA MET A 56 -12.05 -9.74 -17.14
C MET A 56 -13.14 -10.04 -18.15
N ARG A 57 -13.08 -9.46 -19.34
CA ARG A 57 -14.05 -9.64 -20.44
C ARG A 57 -13.87 -10.95 -21.20
N THR A 58 -12.63 -11.37 -21.47
CA THR A 58 -12.34 -12.40 -22.45
C THR A 58 -11.81 -13.71 -21.85
N ASN A 59 -11.07 -13.67 -20.76
CA ASN A 59 -10.37 -14.84 -20.22
C ASN A 59 -11.36 -15.84 -19.62
N ALA A 60 -11.13 -17.13 -19.89
CA ALA A 60 -11.97 -18.23 -19.37
C ALA A 60 -11.98 -18.29 -17.83
N GLU A 61 -10.85 -17.92 -17.19
CA GLU A 61 -10.67 -17.92 -15.74
C GLU A 61 -11.14 -16.63 -15.05
N SER A 62 -11.71 -15.70 -15.81
CA SER A 62 -12.27 -14.46 -15.25
C SER A 62 -13.39 -14.75 -14.27
N PRO A 63 -13.43 -14.07 -13.13
CA PRO A 63 -14.49 -14.22 -12.13
C PRO A 63 -15.84 -13.62 -12.57
N ILE A 64 -15.90 -12.92 -13.70
CA ILE A 64 -17.13 -12.27 -14.19
C ILE A 64 -18.10 -13.34 -14.71
N PRO A 65 -19.26 -13.54 -14.04
CA PRO A 65 -20.20 -14.62 -14.42
C PRO A 65 -20.85 -14.36 -15.79
N ASP A 66 -21.21 -13.12 -16.08
CA ASP A 66 -21.80 -12.71 -17.35
C ASP A 66 -20.92 -11.69 -18.05
N LYS A 67 -20.06 -12.19 -18.92
CA LYS A 67 -19.11 -11.36 -19.68
C LYS A 67 -19.80 -10.49 -20.73
N ALA A 68 -20.98 -10.87 -21.20
CA ALA A 68 -21.71 -10.12 -22.21
C ALA A 68 -22.23 -8.77 -21.68
N THR A 69 -22.52 -8.71 -20.37
CA THR A 69 -22.98 -7.50 -19.70
C THR A 69 -21.86 -6.72 -18.99
N PHE A 70 -20.66 -7.26 -18.98
CA PHE A 70 -19.53 -6.60 -18.34
C PHE A 70 -19.12 -5.30 -19.04
N LYS A 71 -19.22 -4.18 -18.34
CA LYS A 71 -18.94 -2.82 -18.87
C LYS A 71 -17.54 -2.30 -18.54
N GLY A 72 -16.75 -3.08 -17.84
CA GLY A 72 -15.43 -2.69 -17.30
C GLY A 72 -15.46 -2.51 -15.79
N LEU A 73 -14.28 -2.48 -15.19
CA LEU A 73 -14.07 -2.19 -13.79
C LEU A 73 -14.14 -0.67 -13.56
N THR A 74 -14.47 -0.27 -12.36
CA THR A 74 -14.50 1.15 -11.98
C THR A 74 -13.32 1.47 -11.08
N TYR A 75 -12.69 2.62 -11.31
CA TYR A 75 -11.51 3.04 -10.56
C TYR A 75 -11.65 4.47 -10.07
N PHE A 76 -10.97 4.79 -8.98
CA PHE A 76 -10.68 6.17 -8.65
C PHE A 76 -9.75 6.78 -9.69
N GLU A 77 -9.78 8.11 -9.82
CA GLU A 77 -8.78 8.83 -10.62
C GLU A 77 -7.37 8.53 -10.11
N ALA A 78 -6.43 8.39 -11.04
CA ALA A 78 -5.05 8.10 -10.69
C ALA A 78 -4.40 9.30 -9.99
N ASP A 79 -4.01 9.11 -8.75
CA ASP A 79 -3.37 10.13 -7.93
C ASP A 79 -1.99 9.62 -7.42
N PRO A 80 -0.88 10.20 -7.91
CA PRO A 80 0.46 9.83 -7.48
C PRO A 80 0.71 9.98 -5.97
N SER A 81 -0.08 10.77 -5.24
CA SER A 81 0.05 10.91 -3.79
C SER A 81 -0.26 9.62 -3.03
N PHE A 82 -1.01 8.71 -3.65
CA PHE A 82 -1.28 7.36 -3.14
C PHE A 82 -0.23 6.32 -3.58
N ARG A 83 0.85 6.74 -4.21
CA ARG A 83 2.03 5.91 -4.51
C ARG A 83 3.12 6.25 -3.51
N VAL A 84 3.24 5.47 -2.45
CA VAL A 84 4.07 5.79 -1.28
C VAL A 84 5.32 4.93 -1.20
N MET A 85 6.45 5.52 -0.78
CA MET A 85 7.62 4.78 -0.38
C MET A 85 7.43 4.29 1.05
N ALA A 86 7.34 3.00 1.24
CA ALA A 86 7.21 2.39 2.55
C ALA A 86 8.57 1.86 3.05
N LYS A 87 8.86 2.10 4.32
CA LYS A 87 9.98 1.48 5.02
C LYS A 87 9.53 0.12 5.52
N LEU A 88 10.32 -0.91 5.24
CA LEU A 88 10.08 -2.26 5.71
C LEU A 88 10.80 -2.52 7.02
N GLU A 89 10.09 -3.13 7.95
CA GLU A 89 10.59 -3.69 9.20
C GLU A 89 10.46 -5.21 9.10
N PRO A 90 11.48 -5.92 8.57
CA PRO A 90 11.40 -7.36 8.38
C PRO A 90 11.35 -8.09 9.72
N PHE A 91 10.71 -9.25 9.73
CA PHE A 91 10.76 -10.15 10.87
C PHE A 91 12.17 -10.77 10.97
N PRO A 92 12.65 -11.09 12.19
CA PRO A 92 13.97 -11.66 12.37
C PRO A 92 14.18 -12.93 11.53
N GLU A 93 15.34 -13.03 10.88
CA GLU A 93 15.69 -14.20 10.07
C GLU A 93 15.54 -15.51 10.86
N GLY A 94 15.01 -16.53 10.20
CA GLY A 94 14.77 -17.85 10.80
C GLY A 94 13.55 -17.92 11.71
N LYS A 95 12.81 -16.82 11.86
CA LYS A 95 11.52 -16.74 12.56
C LYS A 95 10.40 -16.28 11.63
N ALA A 96 10.36 -16.84 10.41
CA ALA A 96 9.20 -16.62 9.54
C ALA A 96 7.93 -17.07 10.29
N GLU A 97 7.23 -16.10 10.87
CA GLU A 97 5.99 -16.38 11.56
C GLU A 97 4.92 -16.69 10.53
N LYS A 98 4.33 -17.87 10.65
CA LYS A 98 3.18 -18.25 9.85
C LYS A 98 1.93 -17.56 10.38
N LEU A 99 1.12 -17.06 9.47
CA LEU A 99 -0.17 -16.47 9.77
C LEU A 99 -1.26 -17.30 9.09
N VAL A 100 -2.22 -17.77 9.88
CA VAL A 100 -3.42 -18.41 9.37
C VAL A 100 -4.41 -17.30 9.00
N ILE A 101 -4.78 -17.24 7.73
CA ILE A 101 -5.75 -16.27 7.22
C ILE A 101 -7.05 -17.01 6.86
N LYS A 102 -8.16 -16.48 7.36
CA LYS A 102 -9.49 -16.97 6.97
C LYS A 102 -9.81 -16.53 5.54
N LEU A 103 -10.38 -17.46 4.77
CA LEU A 103 -10.94 -17.17 3.47
C LEU A 103 -12.43 -16.85 3.60
N THR A 104 -13.01 -16.30 2.54
CA THR A 104 -14.42 -15.88 2.51
C THR A 104 -15.40 -17.05 2.62
N ASP A 105 -14.98 -18.29 2.33
CA ASP A 105 -15.76 -19.52 2.51
C ASP A 105 -15.59 -20.16 3.90
N GLY A 106 -14.79 -19.53 4.79
CA GLY A 106 -14.50 -20.01 6.14
C GLY A 106 -13.34 -20.98 6.24
N THR A 107 -12.72 -21.39 5.14
CA THR A 107 -11.49 -22.19 5.16
C THR A 107 -10.28 -21.35 5.55
N ASP A 108 -9.14 -22.00 5.71
CA ASP A 108 -7.90 -21.37 6.17
C ASP A 108 -6.80 -21.51 5.12
N GLU A 109 -6.00 -20.49 4.98
CA GLU A 109 -4.78 -20.49 4.19
C GLU A 109 -3.60 -19.97 5.01
N ILE A 110 -2.40 -20.53 4.78
CA ILE A 110 -1.21 -20.19 5.55
C ILE A 110 -0.30 -19.27 4.74
N TYR A 111 -0.06 -18.09 5.27
CA TYR A 111 0.89 -17.09 4.77
C TYR A 111 2.11 -17.00 5.67
N GLU A 112 3.20 -16.49 5.14
CA GLU A 112 4.36 -16.04 5.93
C GLU A 112 4.29 -14.53 6.15
N LYS A 113 4.53 -14.09 7.38
CA LYS A 113 4.73 -12.66 7.64
C LYS A 113 6.10 -12.25 7.12
N TYR A 114 6.14 -11.35 6.15
CA TYR A 114 7.38 -10.90 5.54
C TYR A 114 7.97 -9.70 6.27
N ALA A 115 7.23 -8.63 6.39
CA ALA A 115 7.65 -7.38 7.03
C ALA A 115 6.44 -6.55 7.44
N HIS A 116 6.64 -5.59 8.34
CA HIS A 116 5.71 -4.48 8.46
C HIS A 116 6.19 -3.32 7.58
N ALA A 117 5.30 -2.79 6.76
CA ALA A 117 5.52 -1.60 5.94
C ALA A 117 4.98 -0.37 6.66
N THR A 118 5.83 0.61 6.93
CA THR A 118 5.47 1.89 7.54
C THR A 118 5.58 3.02 6.53
N PHE A 119 4.57 3.87 6.46
CA PHE A 119 4.47 4.98 5.51
C PHE A 119 3.50 6.05 6.02
N THR A 120 3.35 7.13 5.26
CA THR A 120 2.42 8.22 5.59
C THR A 120 1.44 8.45 4.43
N VAL A 121 0.15 8.56 4.74
CA VAL A 121 -0.91 8.98 3.81
C VAL A 121 -1.76 10.03 4.52
N ASP A 122 -2.09 11.13 3.84
CA ASP A 122 -2.86 12.26 4.39
C ASP A 122 -2.31 12.75 5.75
N ASN A 123 -0.99 12.85 5.84
CA ASN A 123 -0.26 13.23 7.08
C ASN A 123 -0.51 12.30 8.27
N LYS A 124 -1.02 11.09 8.04
CA LYS A 124 -1.20 10.07 9.07
C LYS A 124 -0.21 8.93 8.87
N ALA A 125 0.49 8.58 9.94
CA ALA A 125 1.33 7.40 9.95
C ALA A 125 0.46 6.14 9.82
N CYS A 126 0.83 5.29 8.87
CA CYS A 126 0.17 4.04 8.54
C CYS A 126 1.15 2.89 8.64
N ARG A 127 0.63 1.70 8.95
CA ARG A 127 1.41 0.46 9.04
C ARG A 127 0.57 -0.68 8.49
N LEU A 128 1.19 -1.52 7.65
CA LEU A 128 0.57 -2.71 7.08
C LEU A 128 1.52 -3.90 7.20
N LEU A 129 0.96 -5.06 7.47
CA LEU A 129 1.68 -6.33 7.36
C LEU A 129 1.77 -6.72 5.88
N VAL A 130 2.97 -6.90 5.39
CA VAL A 130 3.26 -7.49 4.08
C VAL A 130 3.34 -9.00 4.27
N LEU A 131 2.59 -9.70 3.47
CA LEU A 131 2.50 -11.16 3.49
C LEU A 131 3.32 -11.74 2.34
N LYS A 132 3.87 -12.92 2.57
CA LYS A 132 4.51 -13.73 1.55
C LYS A 132 3.73 -15.02 1.36
N PHE A 133 3.40 -15.29 0.12
CA PHE A 133 2.81 -16.55 -0.30
C PHE A 133 3.60 -17.09 -1.48
N GLN A 134 4.22 -18.25 -1.31
CA GLN A 134 5.15 -18.80 -2.30
C GLN A 134 6.27 -17.80 -2.66
N ASN A 135 6.29 -17.29 -3.89
CA ASN A 135 7.31 -16.38 -4.41
C ASN A 135 6.81 -14.94 -4.61
N SER A 136 5.61 -14.61 -4.14
CA SER A 136 5.01 -13.28 -4.26
C SER A 136 4.81 -12.64 -2.90
N LEU A 137 4.88 -11.32 -2.86
CA LEU A 137 4.48 -10.52 -1.72
C LEU A 137 3.13 -9.87 -2.03
N SER A 138 2.31 -9.73 -0.99
CA SER A 138 1.04 -9.05 -1.11
C SER A 138 0.67 -8.29 0.15
N VAL A 139 -0.11 -7.24 -0.03
CA VAL A 139 -0.75 -6.49 1.05
C VAL A 139 -2.26 -6.62 0.88
N LEU A 140 -2.90 -7.31 1.81
CA LEU A 140 -4.35 -7.41 1.90
C LEU A 140 -4.79 -6.38 2.94
N PHE A 141 -5.64 -5.43 2.59
CA PHE A 141 -6.00 -4.33 3.51
C PHE A 141 -7.46 -3.90 3.41
N GLN A 142 -7.94 -3.33 4.48
CA GLN A 142 -9.16 -2.53 4.54
C GLN A 142 -8.82 -1.09 4.89
N ASP A 143 -9.67 -0.18 4.50
CA ASP A 143 -9.55 1.25 4.78
C ASP A 143 -10.94 1.87 5.01
N ALA A 144 -11.01 3.18 5.25
CA ALA A 144 -12.27 3.85 5.54
C ALA A 144 -13.26 3.88 4.34
N THR A 145 -12.83 3.49 3.13
CA THR A 145 -13.72 3.35 1.95
C THR A 145 -14.37 1.98 1.85
N SER A 146 -13.86 0.98 2.60
CA SER A 146 -14.31 -0.41 2.53
C SER A 146 -15.78 -0.57 2.92
N GLY A 147 -16.56 -1.22 2.06
CA GLY A 147 -18.01 -1.39 2.23
C GLY A 147 -18.84 -0.17 1.85
N GLN A 148 -18.21 0.90 1.35
CA GLN A 148 -18.89 2.12 0.88
C GLN A 148 -18.58 2.41 -0.59
N GLN A 149 -17.30 2.64 -0.90
CA GLN A 149 -16.81 2.96 -2.24
C GLN A 149 -15.93 1.84 -2.81
N THR A 150 -15.42 0.99 -1.94
CA THR A 150 -14.60 -0.18 -2.29
C THR A 150 -15.19 -1.44 -1.68
N TYR A 151 -14.73 -2.61 -2.12
CA TYR A 151 -15.26 -3.88 -1.64
C TYR A 151 -15.09 -4.03 -0.11
N GLY A 152 -16.16 -4.44 0.56
CA GLY A 152 -16.19 -4.57 2.02
C GLY A 152 -15.24 -5.61 2.60
N GLY A 153 -14.92 -6.65 1.82
CA GLY A 153 -13.92 -7.67 2.16
C GLY A 153 -12.47 -7.18 2.08
N GLY A 154 -12.24 -5.93 1.61
CA GLY A 154 -10.91 -5.35 1.44
C GLY A 154 -10.39 -5.46 0.01
N ARG A 155 -9.19 -4.91 -0.19
CA ARG A 155 -8.47 -4.89 -1.48
C ARG A 155 -7.06 -5.42 -1.30
N TYR A 156 -6.43 -5.77 -2.44
CA TYR A 156 -5.09 -6.34 -2.48
C TYR A 156 -4.16 -5.46 -3.31
N ILE A 157 -2.88 -5.52 -2.96
CA ILE A 157 -1.78 -4.98 -3.76
C ILE A 157 -0.73 -6.07 -3.82
N ASP A 158 -0.35 -6.48 -5.02
CA ASP A 158 0.76 -7.38 -5.23
C ASP A 158 2.06 -6.59 -5.35
N ILE A 159 3.12 -7.14 -4.81
CA ILE A 159 4.44 -6.53 -4.77
C ILE A 159 5.45 -7.54 -5.28
N ASP A 160 6.21 -7.15 -6.29
CA ASP A 160 7.32 -7.96 -6.77
C ASP A 160 8.42 -8.02 -5.71
N LEU A 161 8.90 -9.23 -5.41
CA LEU A 161 9.96 -9.41 -4.43
C LEU A 161 11.24 -8.64 -4.82
N ASP A 162 11.52 -8.55 -6.12
CA ASP A 162 12.67 -7.83 -6.66
C ASP A 162 12.53 -6.30 -6.58
N ALA A 163 11.33 -5.80 -6.30
CA ALA A 163 11.09 -4.38 -6.06
C ALA A 163 11.52 -3.93 -4.64
N VAL A 164 11.81 -4.88 -3.76
CA VAL A 164 12.28 -4.58 -2.40
C VAL A 164 13.77 -4.27 -2.44
N ALA A 165 14.15 -3.06 -2.06
CA ALA A 165 15.53 -2.62 -2.00
C ALA A 165 15.81 -1.81 -0.72
N ASN A 166 16.92 -2.06 -0.06
CA ASN A 166 17.36 -1.31 1.14
C ASN A 166 16.28 -1.23 2.25
N ASN A 167 15.52 -2.30 2.46
CA ASN A 167 14.37 -2.32 3.37
C ASN A 167 13.32 -1.24 3.03
N GLN A 168 13.13 -0.97 1.76
CA GLN A 168 12.11 -0.07 1.25
C GLN A 168 11.40 -0.71 0.06
N VAL A 169 10.14 -0.34 -0.13
CA VAL A 169 9.34 -0.74 -1.28
C VAL A 169 8.30 0.35 -1.60
N VAL A 170 7.97 0.47 -2.86
CA VAL A 170 6.83 1.30 -3.26
C VAL A 170 5.54 0.51 -3.07
N ILE A 171 4.60 1.07 -2.30
CA ILE A 171 3.21 0.60 -2.24
C ILE A 171 2.37 1.58 -3.06
N ASP A 172 1.84 1.09 -4.17
CA ASP A 172 1.00 1.87 -5.06
C ASP A 172 -0.47 1.51 -4.88
N PHE A 173 -1.19 2.33 -4.11
CA PHE A 173 -2.61 2.12 -3.87
C PHE A 173 -3.48 2.35 -5.13
N ASN A 174 -2.96 3.02 -6.17
CA ASN A 174 -3.66 3.15 -7.44
C ASN A 174 -3.75 1.82 -8.19
N ALA A 175 -2.89 0.86 -7.87
CA ALA A 175 -2.91 -0.51 -8.37
C ALA A 175 -3.76 -1.45 -7.51
N ALA A 176 -4.32 -0.97 -6.38
CA ALA A 176 -5.14 -1.80 -5.50
C ALA A 176 -6.39 -2.32 -6.21
N TYR A 177 -6.69 -3.60 -6.01
CA TYR A 177 -7.79 -4.29 -6.69
C TYR A 177 -8.67 -5.11 -5.73
N SER A 178 -9.90 -5.35 -6.16
CA SER A 178 -10.83 -6.22 -5.45
C SER A 178 -10.55 -7.70 -5.76
N PRO A 179 -10.61 -8.59 -4.76
CA PRO A 179 -10.46 -10.03 -4.99
C PRO A 179 -11.60 -10.62 -5.83
N TYR A 180 -11.39 -11.78 -6.40
CA TYR A 180 -12.36 -12.44 -7.28
C TYR A 180 -13.71 -12.71 -6.63
N CYS A 181 -13.73 -12.95 -5.32
CA CYS A 181 -14.98 -13.14 -4.57
C CYS A 181 -15.87 -11.88 -4.51
N ALA A 182 -15.32 -10.70 -4.81
CA ALA A 182 -16.12 -9.49 -4.98
C ALA A 182 -17.04 -9.55 -6.21
N TYR A 183 -16.66 -10.31 -7.23
CA TYR A 183 -17.41 -10.47 -8.49
C TYR A 183 -18.19 -11.77 -8.54
N ASN A 184 -17.66 -12.82 -7.91
CA ASN A 184 -18.25 -14.15 -7.92
C ASN A 184 -18.04 -14.84 -6.56
N PRO A 185 -19.09 -15.03 -5.76
CA PRO A 185 -18.99 -15.62 -4.42
C PRO A 185 -18.55 -17.09 -4.40
N SER A 186 -18.40 -17.74 -5.56
CA SER A 186 -17.84 -19.10 -5.62
C SER A 186 -16.31 -19.14 -5.38
N TYR A 187 -15.64 -17.99 -5.40
CA TYR A 187 -14.21 -17.90 -5.10
C TYR A 187 -13.98 -17.73 -3.61
N ALA A 188 -13.10 -18.53 -3.05
CA ALA A 188 -12.58 -18.36 -1.71
C ALA A 188 -11.37 -17.40 -1.74
N CYS A 189 -11.47 -16.26 -1.06
CA CYS A 189 -10.45 -15.24 -1.06
C CYS A 189 -9.98 -14.91 0.36
N PRO A 190 -8.67 -14.72 0.59
CA PRO A 190 -8.14 -14.42 1.91
C PRO A 190 -8.62 -13.05 2.42
N LEU A 191 -9.05 -13.02 3.67
CA LEU A 191 -9.49 -11.79 4.32
C LEU A 191 -8.27 -11.02 4.87
N PRO A 192 -8.23 -9.68 4.76
CA PRO A 192 -7.19 -8.89 5.37
C PRO A 192 -7.04 -9.17 6.85
N PRO A 193 -5.82 -9.36 7.37
CA PRO A 193 -5.61 -9.52 8.80
C PRO A 193 -6.05 -8.26 9.55
N PRO A 194 -6.53 -8.38 10.82
CA PRO A 194 -7.07 -7.25 11.57
C PRO A 194 -6.14 -6.04 11.70
N GLU A 195 -4.83 -6.27 11.71
CA GLU A 195 -3.81 -5.21 11.75
C GLU A 195 -3.69 -4.42 10.43
N ASN A 196 -4.20 -4.95 9.32
CA ASN A 196 -4.20 -4.30 8.01
C ASN A 196 -5.48 -3.46 7.76
N LYS A 197 -6.02 -2.88 8.82
CA LYS A 197 -7.13 -1.93 8.72
C LYS A 197 -6.63 -0.51 8.89
N LEU A 198 -6.58 0.24 7.79
CA LEU A 198 -6.13 1.63 7.78
C LEU A 198 -7.22 2.58 8.31
N PRO A 199 -6.86 3.55 9.16
CA PRO A 199 -7.81 4.55 9.68
C PRO A 199 -8.05 5.73 8.72
N VAL A 200 -7.54 5.66 7.50
CA VAL A 200 -7.63 6.67 6.44
C VAL A 200 -8.47 6.16 5.28
N ALA A 201 -9.01 7.06 4.46
CA ALA A 201 -9.71 6.71 3.23
C ALA A 201 -8.71 6.66 2.06
N ILE A 202 -8.47 5.48 1.52
CA ILE A 202 -7.61 5.28 0.34
C ILE A 202 -8.48 5.42 -0.92
N LYS A 203 -8.65 6.65 -1.40
CA LYS A 203 -9.40 6.96 -2.62
C LYS A 203 -8.52 6.76 -3.86
N ALA A 204 -7.97 5.57 -4.03
CA ALA A 204 -7.13 5.15 -5.13
C ALA A 204 -7.43 3.69 -5.47
N GLY A 205 -7.08 3.25 -6.69
CA GLY A 205 -7.30 1.89 -7.13
C GLY A 205 -8.75 1.59 -7.51
N GLU A 206 -9.12 0.34 -7.45
CA GLU A 206 -10.43 -0.16 -7.88
C GLU A 206 -11.54 0.21 -6.90
N GLN A 207 -12.65 0.68 -7.47
CA GLN A 207 -13.91 0.92 -6.77
C GLN A 207 -14.82 -0.31 -6.88
N TYR A 208 -15.70 -0.45 -5.93
CA TYR A 208 -16.74 -1.49 -5.95
C TYR A 208 -18.11 -0.83 -5.89
N VAL A 209 -18.83 -0.95 -6.99
CA VAL A 209 -20.23 -0.51 -7.06
C VAL A 209 -21.11 -1.71 -6.72
N GLN A 210 -21.71 -1.69 -5.55
CA GLN A 210 -22.72 -2.69 -5.19
C GLN A 210 -23.87 -2.61 -6.20
N LYS A 211 -24.15 -3.72 -6.88
CA LYS A 211 -25.30 -3.84 -7.80
C LYS A 211 -26.56 -4.19 -7.04
#